data_818da58441bb33bded6400fee9c2152f
#
_entry.id   818da58441bb33bded6400fee9c2152f
#
_cell.length_a   1.000
_cell.length_b   1.000
_cell.length_c   1.000
_cell.angle_alpha   90.00
_cell.angle_beta   90.00
_cell.angle_gamma   90.00
#
_symmetry.space_group_name_H-M   'P 1'
#
loop_
_entity.id
_entity.type
_entity.pdbx_description
1 polymer ?
#
loop_
_entity_poly.entity_id
_entity_poly.type
_entity_poly.pdbx_seq_one_letter_code
_entity_poly.pdbx_strand_id
1 'polypeptide(L)'
;MNATTVPLPSGDAVIQCDLYGALPARRAVVLCHGQSWDATGWRDIAPRFVERGIPALALNFRGFDGSTGKTTPESVVTDVAAAKAYLRAHGAAEIAIVGSSMGGYAVLASSFEGDIECVVSISAPVNALDDALARRITGRKLFICADADSFGAAPHVMHTFGVVADPKMLVMHGGQEHSAGMFHAPYGGSVIRTMVDFVAVGGDPGASS
;
A
#
# COMPACT_ATOMS: atom_id res chain seq x y z
N MET A 1 -13.26 6.35 -14.03
CA MET A 1 -12.80 7.66 -13.48
C MET A 1 -11.45 7.98 -14.08
N ASN A 2 -11.21 9.21 -14.52
CA ASN A 2 -9.90 9.60 -15.03
C ASN A 2 -8.99 10.04 -13.88
N ALA A 3 -7.73 9.66 -13.95
CA ALA A 3 -6.69 10.14 -13.04
C ALA A 3 -6.06 11.43 -13.58
N THR A 4 -5.47 12.21 -12.68
CA THR A 4 -4.57 13.31 -13.03
C THR A 4 -3.14 12.83 -12.77
N THR A 5 -2.29 12.85 -13.79
CA THR A 5 -0.88 12.49 -13.64
C THR A 5 -0.12 13.59 -12.91
N VAL A 6 0.64 13.22 -11.89
CA VAL A 6 1.40 14.12 -11.02
C VAL A 6 2.85 13.67 -10.97
N PRO A 7 3.80 14.47 -11.45
CA PRO A 7 5.23 14.21 -11.24
C PRO A 7 5.65 14.63 -9.83
N LEU A 8 6.33 13.73 -9.09
CA LEU A 8 6.81 13.98 -7.74
C LEU A 8 8.33 13.87 -7.67
N PRO A 9 9.05 14.87 -7.15
CA PRO A 9 10.43 14.73 -6.76
C PRO A 9 10.61 13.68 -5.66
N SER A 10 11.53 12.74 -5.85
CA SER A 10 11.84 11.68 -4.90
C SER A 10 13.36 11.46 -4.85
N GLY A 11 14.05 12.15 -3.93
CA GLY A 11 15.51 12.15 -3.87
C GLY A 11 16.12 12.68 -5.16
N ASP A 12 16.89 11.84 -5.83
CA ASP A 12 17.55 12.12 -7.12
C ASP A 12 16.70 11.77 -8.35
N ALA A 13 15.46 11.34 -8.15
CA ALA A 13 14.54 10.92 -9.20
C ALA A 13 13.27 11.78 -9.22
N VAL A 14 12.50 11.65 -10.32
CA VAL A 14 11.12 12.11 -10.45
C VAL A 14 10.28 10.89 -10.71
N ILE A 15 9.29 10.64 -9.83
CA ILE A 15 8.33 9.55 -10.00
C ILE A 15 7.02 10.10 -10.54
N GLN A 16 6.38 9.34 -11.45
CA GLN A 16 5.05 9.66 -11.97
C GLN A 16 3.98 8.99 -11.10
N CYS A 17 2.94 9.74 -10.76
CA CYS A 17 1.84 9.22 -9.97
C CYS A 17 0.51 9.56 -10.65
N ASP A 18 -0.47 8.69 -10.49
CA ASP A 18 -1.84 8.91 -10.92
C ASP A 18 -2.72 9.23 -9.72
N LEU A 19 -3.20 10.47 -9.63
CA LEU A 19 -4.13 10.92 -8.59
C LEU A 19 -5.56 10.69 -9.05
N TYR A 20 -6.31 9.89 -8.31
CA TYR A 20 -7.74 9.67 -8.44
C TYR A 20 -8.48 10.42 -7.33
N GLY A 21 -9.54 11.13 -7.68
CA GLY A 21 -10.27 11.99 -6.75
C GLY A 21 -9.64 13.37 -6.59
N ALA A 22 -10.00 14.09 -5.53
CA ALA A 22 -9.58 15.47 -5.28
C ALA A 22 -9.05 15.66 -3.86
N LEU A 23 -8.06 16.53 -3.73
CA LEU A 23 -7.52 17.05 -2.47
C LEU A 23 -7.97 18.50 -2.28
N PRO A 24 -8.12 19.04 -1.06
CA PRO A 24 -7.84 18.36 0.22
C PRO A 24 -8.89 17.30 0.61
N ALA A 25 -8.52 16.39 1.50
CA ALA A 25 -9.40 15.37 2.05
C ALA A 25 -8.98 15.00 3.48
N ARG A 26 -9.91 14.54 4.32
CA ARG A 26 -9.56 14.04 5.66
C ARG A 26 -8.56 12.89 5.56
N ARG A 27 -8.83 11.91 4.70
CA ARG A 27 -7.98 10.74 4.46
C ARG A 27 -7.63 10.62 2.98
N ALA A 28 -6.42 10.18 2.69
CA ALA A 28 -5.98 9.79 1.36
C ALA A 28 -5.16 8.49 1.43
N VAL A 29 -5.03 7.79 0.30
CA VAL A 29 -4.29 6.54 0.22
C VAL A 29 -3.21 6.59 -0.85
N VAL A 30 -2.01 6.09 -0.54
CA VAL A 30 -0.96 5.79 -1.51
C VAL A 30 -1.10 4.34 -1.93
N LEU A 31 -1.08 4.07 -3.24
CA LEU A 31 -1.16 2.73 -3.83
C LEU A 31 0.17 2.38 -4.49
N CYS A 32 0.81 1.30 -4.05
CA CYS A 32 2.16 0.87 -4.41
C CYS A 32 2.12 -0.47 -5.14
N HIS A 33 2.55 -0.48 -6.40
CA HIS A 33 2.51 -1.66 -7.27
C HIS A 33 3.60 -2.70 -6.96
N GLY A 34 3.47 -3.91 -7.49
CA GLY A 34 4.49 -4.96 -7.47
C GLY A 34 5.50 -4.81 -8.61
N GLN A 35 6.55 -5.63 -8.58
CA GLN A 35 7.67 -5.54 -9.53
C GLN A 35 7.30 -5.83 -10.99
N SER A 36 6.25 -6.62 -11.24
CA SER A 36 5.86 -7.06 -12.59
C SER A 36 4.77 -6.21 -13.26
N TRP A 37 4.37 -5.10 -12.64
CA TRP A 37 3.31 -4.21 -13.12
C TRP A 37 3.56 -2.78 -12.60
N ASP A 38 2.72 -1.82 -12.95
CA ASP A 38 2.87 -0.38 -12.67
C ASP A 38 1.57 0.21 -12.09
N ALA A 39 1.50 1.53 -11.95
CA ALA A 39 0.33 2.23 -11.42
C ALA A 39 -0.97 1.92 -12.17
N THR A 40 -0.89 1.53 -13.45
CA THR A 40 -2.11 1.21 -14.24
C THR A 40 -2.88 0.02 -13.71
N GLY A 41 -2.23 -0.91 -12.98
CA GLY A 41 -2.90 -2.03 -12.31
C GLY A 41 -3.84 -1.61 -11.18
N TRP A 42 -3.74 -0.37 -10.70
CA TRP A 42 -4.66 0.19 -9.72
C TRP A 42 -5.88 0.89 -10.34
N ARG A 43 -5.95 1.01 -11.69
CA ARG A 43 -6.98 1.80 -12.40
C ARG A 43 -8.42 1.43 -12.03
N ASP A 44 -8.69 0.13 -11.85
CA ASP A 44 -10.04 -0.36 -11.53
C ASP A 44 -10.29 -0.42 -10.01
N ILE A 45 -9.23 -0.29 -9.20
CA ILE A 45 -9.27 -0.39 -7.74
C ILE A 45 -9.29 1.01 -7.10
N ALA A 46 -8.48 1.94 -7.57
CA ALA A 46 -8.40 3.30 -7.02
C ALA A 46 -9.76 4.03 -6.96
N PRO A 47 -10.66 3.90 -7.95
CA PRO A 47 -12.01 4.46 -7.86
C PRO A 47 -12.83 3.97 -6.67
N ARG A 48 -12.57 2.73 -6.16
CA ARG A 48 -13.27 2.19 -5.00
C ARG A 48 -12.95 2.92 -3.70
N PHE A 49 -11.74 3.46 -3.59
CA PHE A 49 -11.38 4.37 -2.49
C PHE A 49 -12.05 5.72 -2.65
N VAL A 50 -12.09 6.26 -3.87
CA VAL A 50 -12.74 7.55 -4.15
C VAL A 50 -14.25 7.49 -3.87
N GLU A 51 -14.93 6.37 -4.15
CA GLU A 51 -16.33 6.11 -3.79
C GLU A 51 -16.58 6.18 -2.27
N ARG A 52 -15.52 6.03 -1.45
CA ARG A 52 -15.55 6.20 0.02
C ARG A 52 -15.05 7.57 0.48
N GLY A 53 -14.89 8.52 -0.45
CA GLY A 53 -14.36 9.87 -0.14
C GLY A 53 -12.86 9.89 0.16
N ILE A 54 -12.10 8.87 -0.27
CA ILE A 54 -10.66 8.72 -0.04
C ILE A 54 -9.92 8.87 -1.38
N PRO A 55 -9.34 10.04 -1.70
CA PRO A 55 -8.48 10.18 -2.87
C PRO A 55 -7.33 9.18 -2.84
N ALA A 56 -6.98 8.63 -4.01
CA ALA A 56 -5.96 7.62 -4.15
C ALA A 56 -4.83 8.10 -5.07
N LEU A 57 -3.60 8.04 -4.60
CA LEU A 57 -2.39 8.34 -5.34
C LEU A 57 -1.68 7.03 -5.69
N ALA A 58 -1.84 6.54 -6.91
CA ALA A 58 -1.14 5.38 -7.42
C ALA A 58 0.23 5.81 -7.96
N LEU A 59 1.32 5.37 -7.31
CA LEU A 59 2.66 5.75 -7.73
C LEU A 59 3.25 4.72 -8.72
N ASN A 60 4.04 5.20 -9.67
CA ASN A 60 5.02 4.40 -10.38
C ASN A 60 6.36 4.55 -9.65
N PHE A 61 6.89 3.46 -9.10
CA PHE A 61 8.22 3.47 -8.50
C PHE A 61 9.26 3.92 -9.53
N ARG A 62 10.37 4.49 -9.05
CA ARG A 62 11.50 4.84 -9.93
C ARG A 62 11.93 3.65 -10.77
N GLY A 63 12.24 3.91 -12.06
CA GLY A 63 12.56 2.87 -13.04
C GLY A 63 11.35 2.17 -13.67
N PHE A 64 10.13 2.55 -13.29
CA PHE A 64 8.88 2.14 -13.95
C PHE A 64 8.31 3.28 -14.80
N ASP A 65 7.22 3.01 -15.50
CA ASP A 65 6.65 3.87 -16.54
C ASP A 65 6.60 5.36 -16.15
N GLY A 66 7.24 6.20 -16.95
CA GLY A 66 7.32 7.65 -16.77
C GLY A 66 8.21 8.10 -15.60
N SER A 67 8.66 7.21 -14.72
CA SER A 67 9.52 7.52 -13.57
C SER A 67 10.99 7.35 -13.93
N THR A 68 11.84 8.29 -13.47
CA THR A 68 13.30 8.23 -13.66
C THR A 68 13.98 7.40 -12.56
N GLY A 69 15.28 7.16 -12.69
CA GLY A 69 16.09 6.48 -11.68
C GLY A 69 16.05 4.95 -11.77
N LYS A 70 16.52 4.29 -10.71
CA LYS A 70 16.59 2.82 -10.61
C LYS A 70 15.92 2.33 -9.34
N THR A 71 15.21 1.22 -9.45
CA THR A 71 14.56 0.55 -8.33
C THR A 71 15.59 -0.17 -7.46
N THR A 72 15.59 0.11 -6.16
CA THR A 72 16.31 -0.62 -5.10
C THR A 72 15.41 -0.74 -3.87
N PRO A 73 15.70 -1.61 -2.90
CA PRO A 73 14.93 -1.69 -1.66
C PRO A 73 14.82 -0.34 -0.93
N GLU A 74 15.87 0.46 -0.90
CA GLU A 74 15.90 1.78 -0.25
C GLU A 74 15.10 2.81 -1.04
N SER A 75 15.23 2.74 -2.36
CA SER A 75 14.59 3.72 -3.24
C SER A 75 13.06 3.61 -3.25
N VAL A 76 12.51 2.41 -3.16
CA VAL A 76 11.05 2.24 -3.08
C VAL A 76 10.48 2.82 -1.78
N VAL A 77 11.23 2.78 -0.68
CA VAL A 77 10.86 3.42 0.60
C VAL A 77 10.87 4.94 0.45
N THR A 78 11.90 5.49 -0.23
CA THR A 78 12.00 6.93 -0.52
C THR A 78 10.83 7.41 -1.37
N ASP A 79 10.42 6.62 -2.36
CA ASP A 79 9.29 6.96 -3.24
C ASP A 79 7.96 6.97 -2.47
N VAL A 80 7.73 6.03 -1.56
CA VAL A 80 6.55 6.06 -0.67
C VAL A 80 6.57 7.28 0.24
N ALA A 81 7.73 7.65 0.78
CA ALA A 81 7.87 8.85 1.62
C ALA A 81 7.53 10.13 0.83
N ALA A 82 8.00 10.26 -0.42
CA ALA A 82 7.65 11.37 -1.30
C ALA A 82 6.14 11.46 -1.57
N ALA A 83 5.50 10.31 -1.82
CA ALA A 83 4.05 10.25 -2.03
C ALA A 83 3.25 10.65 -0.77
N LYS A 84 3.67 10.18 0.43
CA LYS A 84 3.09 10.61 1.71
C LYS A 84 3.23 12.13 1.90
N ALA A 85 4.42 12.67 1.67
CA ALA A 85 4.69 14.11 1.79
C ALA A 85 3.82 14.94 0.83
N TYR A 86 3.66 14.49 -0.41
CA TYR A 86 2.76 15.14 -1.37
C TYR A 86 1.31 15.20 -0.86
N LEU A 87 0.76 14.07 -0.41
CA LEU A 87 -0.61 14.04 0.10
C LEU A 87 -0.81 14.97 1.29
N ARG A 88 0.17 15.03 2.22
CA ARG A 88 0.13 15.96 3.37
C ARG A 88 0.16 17.41 2.92
N ALA A 89 1.07 17.76 2.03
CA ALA A 89 1.21 19.11 1.50
C ALA A 89 -0.06 19.59 0.78
N HIS A 90 -0.89 18.67 0.28
CA HIS A 90 -2.16 18.96 -0.38
C HIS A 90 -3.38 18.74 0.52
N GLY A 91 -3.18 18.69 1.85
CA GLY A 91 -4.24 18.76 2.85
C GLY A 91 -4.87 17.41 3.22
N ALA A 92 -4.18 16.28 3.02
CA ALA A 92 -4.59 15.02 3.62
C ALA A 92 -4.15 14.98 5.10
N ALA A 93 -5.12 14.89 6.02
CA ALA A 93 -4.86 14.81 7.45
C ALA A 93 -4.43 13.40 7.89
N GLU A 94 -5.03 12.38 7.29
CA GLU A 94 -4.77 10.96 7.57
C GLU A 94 -4.27 10.28 6.29
N ILE A 95 -3.19 9.51 6.40
CA ILE A 95 -2.62 8.79 5.25
C ILE A 95 -2.68 7.29 5.51
N ALA A 96 -3.28 6.57 4.57
CA ALA A 96 -3.19 5.13 4.44
C ALA A 96 -2.18 4.77 3.35
N ILE A 97 -1.50 3.66 3.49
CA ILE A 97 -0.60 3.14 2.47
C ILE A 97 -0.92 1.68 2.16
N VAL A 98 -1.05 1.35 0.89
CA VAL A 98 -1.41 0.02 0.38
C VAL A 98 -0.37 -0.41 -0.63
N GLY A 99 0.17 -1.60 -0.47
CA GLY A 99 1.17 -2.10 -1.39
C GLY A 99 1.08 -3.60 -1.64
N SER A 100 1.52 -4.01 -2.80
CA SER A 100 1.49 -5.40 -3.23
C SER A 100 2.87 -5.87 -3.64
N SER A 101 3.30 -7.04 -3.19
CA SER A 101 4.62 -7.65 -3.47
C SER A 101 5.75 -6.67 -3.09
N MET A 102 6.56 -6.20 -4.03
CA MET A 102 7.56 -5.16 -3.83
C MET A 102 6.96 -3.91 -3.14
N GLY A 103 5.79 -3.45 -3.59
CA GLY A 103 5.08 -2.37 -2.94
C GLY A 103 4.62 -2.72 -1.52
N GLY A 104 4.28 -3.99 -1.26
CA GLY A 104 3.96 -4.49 0.08
C GLY A 104 5.15 -4.39 1.04
N TYR A 105 6.35 -4.70 0.59
CA TYR A 105 7.59 -4.43 1.32
C TYR A 105 7.77 -2.92 1.56
N ALA A 106 7.66 -2.12 0.48
CA ALA A 106 7.90 -0.68 0.56
C ALA A 106 6.98 0.02 1.58
N VAL A 107 5.68 -0.34 1.62
CA VAL A 107 4.75 0.26 2.59
C VAL A 107 5.06 -0.16 4.02
N LEU A 108 5.43 -1.42 4.28
CA LEU A 108 5.84 -1.86 5.61
C LEU A 108 7.11 -1.13 6.08
N ALA A 109 8.12 -1.06 5.21
CA ALA A 109 9.39 -0.38 5.48
C ALA A 109 9.25 1.16 5.61
N SER A 110 8.13 1.73 5.16
CA SER A 110 7.82 3.16 5.27
C SER A 110 6.93 3.51 6.46
N SER A 111 6.63 2.55 7.36
CA SER A 111 5.62 2.67 8.41
C SER A 111 6.20 2.83 9.82
N PHE A 112 7.46 3.26 9.96
CA PHE A 112 8.16 3.28 11.24
C PHE A 112 8.02 4.59 12.04
N GLU A 113 7.49 5.63 11.41
CA GLU A 113 7.55 7.00 11.96
C GLU A 113 6.26 7.42 12.67
N GLY A 114 5.24 6.56 12.74
CA GLY A 114 3.95 6.90 13.36
C GLY A 114 3.13 7.92 12.57
N ASP A 115 3.46 8.11 11.30
CA ASP A 115 2.89 9.15 10.44
C ASP A 115 1.77 8.63 9.53
N ILE A 116 1.35 7.40 9.69
CA ILE A 116 0.29 6.76 8.91
C ILE A 116 -0.85 6.26 9.78
N GLU A 117 -2.06 6.29 9.24
CA GLU A 117 -3.27 5.75 9.87
C GLU A 117 -3.29 4.21 9.79
N CYS A 118 -3.03 3.68 8.62
CA CYS A 118 -2.96 2.23 8.41
C CYS A 118 -2.07 1.84 7.24
N VAL A 119 -1.60 0.59 7.29
CA VAL A 119 -0.86 -0.06 6.22
C VAL A 119 -1.54 -1.35 5.80
N VAL A 120 -1.65 -1.57 4.48
CA VAL A 120 -2.10 -2.83 3.89
C VAL A 120 -0.98 -3.42 3.06
N SER A 121 -0.55 -4.63 3.40
CA SER A 121 0.50 -5.36 2.70
C SER A 121 -0.06 -6.63 2.08
N ILE A 122 0.08 -6.77 0.76
CA ILE A 122 -0.47 -7.88 -0.01
C ILE A 122 0.69 -8.68 -0.61
N SER A 123 0.76 -9.98 -0.31
CA SER A 123 1.77 -10.92 -0.85
C SER A 123 3.21 -10.36 -0.75
N ALA A 124 3.56 -9.69 0.35
CA ALA A 124 4.89 -9.07 0.45
C ALA A 124 5.99 -10.11 0.71
N PRO A 125 7.06 -10.15 -0.10
CA PRO A 125 8.24 -10.94 0.18
C PRO A 125 9.10 -10.20 1.23
N VAL A 126 8.74 -10.32 2.50
CA VAL A 126 9.34 -9.52 3.59
C VAL A 126 10.61 -10.14 4.20
N ASN A 127 11.32 -10.97 3.45
CA ASN A 127 12.61 -11.51 3.86
C ASN A 127 13.72 -10.45 4.04
N ALA A 128 13.51 -9.22 3.56
CA ALA A 128 14.39 -8.07 3.76
C ALA A 128 14.02 -7.23 5.01
N LEU A 129 12.92 -7.53 5.68
CA LEU A 129 12.49 -6.82 6.89
C LEU A 129 12.81 -7.68 8.11
N ASP A 130 13.82 -7.31 8.88
CA ASP A 130 14.14 -8.03 10.10
C ASP A 130 13.10 -7.78 11.21
N ASP A 131 13.12 -8.62 12.25
CA ASP A 131 12.15 -8.57 13.34
C ASP A 131 12.20 -7.25 14.13
N ALA A 132 13.37 -6.62 14.22
CA ALA A 132 13.51 -5.36 14.95
C ALA A 132 12.80 -4.23 14.20
N LEU A 133 12.93 -4.21 12.88
CA LEU A 133 12.20 -3.27 12.00
C LEU A 133 10.70 -3.58 11.98
N ALA A 134 10.33 -4.87 11.89
CA ALA A 134 8.92 -5.27 11.89
C ALA A 134 8.18 -4.80 13.15
N ARG A 135 8.83 -4.86 14.33
CA ARG A 135 8.24 -4.35 15.59
C ARG A 135 8.02 -2.84 15.62
N ARG A 136 8.66 -2.09 14.74
CA ARG A 136 8.52 -0.63 14.64
C ARG A 136 7.38 -0.19 13.73
N ILE A 137 6.75 -1.11 13.00
CA ILE A 137 5.63 -0.78 12.10
C ILE A 137 4.46 -0.23 12.92
N THR A 138 4.05 0.99 12.59
CA THR A 138 2.99 1.74 13.28
C THR A 138 1.66 1.68 12.52
N GLY A 139 0.63 2.33 13.07
CA GLY A 139 -0.71 2.33 12.48
C GLY A 139 -1.44 0.98 12.59
N ARG A 140 -2.65 0.90 12.07
CA ARG A 140 -3.39 -0.36 11.90
C ARG A 140 -2.80 -1.14 10.74
N LYS A 141 -2.67 -2.45 10.88
CA LYS A 141 -1.99 -3.30 9.89
C LYS A 141 -2.94 -4.36 9.34
N LEU A 142 -3.00 -4.47 8.01
CA LEU A 142 -3.68 -5.57 7.32
C LEU A 142 -2.68 -6.29 6.43
N PHE A 143 -2.61 -7.59 6.62
CA PHE A 143 -1.84 -8.50 5.77
C PHE A 143 -2.80 -9.37 4.97
N ILE A 144 -2.58 -9.48 3.66
CA ILE A 144 -3.37 -10.33 2.77
C ILE A 144 -2.41 -11.20 1.96
N CYS A 145 -2.67 -12.50 1.87
CA CYS A 145 -1.84 -13.42 1.09
C CYS A 145 -2.65 -14.65 0.67
N ALA A 146 -2.26 -15.30 -0.43
CA ALA A 146 -2.70 -16.65 -0.72
C ALA A 146 -1.87 -17.66 0.09
N ASP A 147 -2.49 -18.74 0.57
CA ASP A 147 -1.85 -19.72 1.47
C ASP A 147 -0.76 -20.56 0.77
N ALA A 148 -0.89 -20.76 -0.54
CA ALA A 148 0.09 -21.41 -1.40
C ALA A 148 0.70 -20.44 -2.43
N ASP A 149 0.89 -19.17 -2.06
CA ASP A 149 1.45 -18.12 -2.91
C ASP A 149 2.63 -18.62 -3.74
N SER A 150 2.55 -18.50 -5.07
CA SER A 150 3.49 -19.11 -6.03
C SER A 150 4.92 -18.52 -5.96
N PHE A 151 5.10 -17.38 -5.31
CA PHE A 151 6.41 -16.77 -5.03
C PHE A 151 6.89 -17.02 -3.60
N GLY A 152 6.17 -17.85 -2.83
CA GLY A 152 6.56 -18.21 -1.48
C GLY A 152 6.38 -17.09 -0.45
N ALA A 153 5.49 -16.13 -0.69
CA ALA A 153 5.28 -15.01 0.23
C ALA A 153 4.60 -15.43 1.55
N ALA A 154 3.78 -16.48 1.55
CA ALA A 154 2.94 -16.85 2.69
C ALA A 154 3.73 -17.08 4.01
N PRO A 155 4.83 -17.85 4.06
CA PRO A 155 5.61 -18.02 5.30
C PRO A 155 6.16 -16.68 5.83
N HIS A 156 6.62 -15.79 4.95
CA HIS A 156 7.16 -14.49 5.32
C HIS A 156 6.08 -13.57 5.85
N VAL A 157 4.90 -13.53 5.22
CA VAL A 157 3.75 -12.76 5.67
C VAL A 157 3.29 -13.23 7.05
N MET A 158 3.18 -14.55 7.27
CA MET A 158 2.79 -15.13 8.55
C MET A 158 3.81 -14.82 9.65
N HIS A 159 5.12 -14.92 9.35
CA HIS A 159 6.18 -14.57 10.29
C HIS A 159 6.09 -13.10 10.69
N THR A 160 6.05 -12.18 9.72
CA THR A 160 5.95 -10.74 9.98
C THR A 160 4.69 -10.40 10.77
N PHE A 161 3.54 -11.01 10.42
CA PHE A 161 2.31 -10.86 11.19
C PHE A 161 2.49 -11.31 12.64
N GLY A 162 3.23 -12.38 12.90
CA GLY A 162 3.54 -12.84 14.26
C GLY A 162 4.37 -11.83 15.07
N VAL A 163 5.20 -11.05 14.41
CA VAL A 163 6.17 -10.12 15.04
C VAL A 163 5.61 -8.72 15.27
N VAL A 164 4.81 -8.19 14.33
CA VAL A 164 4.28 -6.81 14.43
C VAL A 164 3.30 -6.66 15.61
N ALA A 165 3.31 -5.48 16.23
CA ALA A 165 2.38 -5.16 17.33
C ALA A 165 0.93 -4.98 16.83
N ASP A 166 -0.04 -5.11 17.75
CA ASP A 166 -1.44 -4.75 17.49
C ASP A 166 -1.60 -3.21 17.29
N PRO A 167 -2.69 -2.76 16.63
CA PRO A 167 -3.74 -3.55 16.00
C PRO A 167 -3.31 -4.12 14.63
N LYS A 168 -3.60 -5.39 14.41
CA LYS A 168 -3.24 -6.12 13.18
C LYS A 168 -4.32 -7.13 12.77
N MET A 169 -4.44 -7.37 11.48
CA MET A 169 -5.33 -8.38 10.89
C MET A 169 -4.60 -9.15 9.80
N LEU A 170 -4.86 -10.46 9.72
CA LEU A 170 -4.38 -11.34 8.66
C LEU A 170 -5.55 -11.96 7.92
N VAL A 171 -5.54 -11.90 6.60
CA VAL A 171 -6.51 -12.55 5.72
C VAL A 171 -5.75 -13.47 4.77
N MET A 172 -5.96 -14.77 4.91
CA MET A 172 -5.42 -15.78 4.01
C MET A 172 -6.51 -16.28 3.07
N HIS A 173 -6.20 -16.37 1.79
CA HIS A 173 -7.08 -16.96 0.77
C HIS A 173 -6.50 -18.28 0.29
N GLY A 174 -7.35 -19.29 0.08
CA GLY A 174 -6.93 -20.52 -0.57
C GLY A 174 -6.57 -20.26 -2.04
N GLY A 175 -5.34 -20.60 -2.46
CA GLY A 175 -4.89 -20.40 -3.83
C GLY A 175 -3.39 -20.17 -3.96
N GLN A 176 -2.94 -19.92 -5.19
CA GLN A 176 -1.51 -19.72 -5.52
C GLN A 176 -1.20 -18.32 -6.04
N GLU A 177 -2.20 -17.47 -6.14
CA GLU A 177 -2.11 -16.17 -6.78
C GLU A 177 -1.22 -15.24 -5.95
N HIS A 178 -0.30 -14.59 -6.65
CA HIS A 178 0.61 -13.59 -6.09
C HIS A 178 0.24 -12.19 -6.55
N SER A 179 0.32 -11.22 -5.65
CA SER A 179 0.27 -9.79 -5.97
C SER A 179 -1.01 -9.42 -6.77
N ALA A 180 -0.85 -8.81 -7.96
CA ALA A 180 -1.97 -8.42 -8.83
C ALA A 180 -2.85 -9.61 -9.24
N GLY A 181 -2.30 -10.82 -9.30
CA GLY A 181 -3.08 -12.03 -9.57
C GLY A 181 -4.20 -12.25 -8.57
N MET A 182 -4.02 -11.84 -7.32
CA MET A 182 -5.07 -11.96 -6.30
C MET A 182 -6.31 -11.12 -6.62
N PHE A 183 -6.17 -10.00 -7.32
CA PHE A 183 -7.30 -9.13 -7.69
C PHE A 183 -8.17 -9.74 -8.80
N HIS A 184 -7.60 -10.66 -9.61
CA HIS A 184 -8.25 -11.34 -10.72
C HIS A 184 -8.70 -12.77 -10.36
N ALA A 185 -8.37 -13.26 -9.17
CA ALA A 185 -8.80 -14.55 -8.66
C ALA A 185 -10.31 -14.59 -8.40
N PRO A 186 -10.94 -15.77 -8.28
CA PRO A 186 -12.35 -15.87 -7.90
C PRO A 186 -12.71 -15.13 -6.60
N TYR A 187 -11.77 -14.99 -5.70
CA TYR A 187 -11.89 -14.23 -4.44
C TYR A 187 -11.44 -12.75 -4.56
N GLY A 188 -11.01 -12.28 -5.74
CA GLY A 188 -10.44 -10.96 -5.93
C GLY A 188 -11.35 -9.82 -5.49
N GLY A 189 -12.65 -9.95 -5.73
CA GLY A 189 -13.64 -9.00 -5.22
C GLY A 189 -13.66 -8.91 -3.68
N SER A 190 -13.38 -10.01 -2.98
CA SER A 190 -13.26 -10.01 -1.51
C SER A 190 -11.97 -9.31 -1.06
N VAL A 191 -10.85 -9.57 -1.73
CA VAL A 191 -9.57 -8.88 -1.45
C VAL A 191 -9.72 -7.38 -1.55
N ILE A 192 -10.30 -6.90 -2.68
CA ILE A 192 -10.51 -5.48 -2.92
C ILE A 192 -11.43 -4.86 -1.87
N ARG A 193 -12.57 -5.50 -1.56
CA ARG A 193 -13.49 -5.01 -0.51
C ARG A 193 -12.82 -4.93 0.84
N THR A 194 -12.15 -6.01 1.27
CA THR A 194 -11.46 -6.05 2.58
C THR A 194 -10.45 -4.94 2.71
N MET A 195 -9.65 -4.70 1.69
CA MET A 195 -8.64 -3.65 1.65
C MET A 195 -9.28 -2.25 1.72
N VAL A 196 -10.29 -1.98 0.87
CA VAL A 196 -10.99 -0.69 0.84
C VAL A 196 -11.72 -0.43 2.16
N ASP A 197 -12.44 -1.41 2.70
CA ASP A 197 -13.17 -1.26 3.96
C ASP A 197 -12.19 -1.07 5.13
N PHE A 198 -11.07 -1.77 5.17
CA PHE A 198 -10.05 -1.58 6.20
C PHE A 198 -9.47 -0.17 6.20
N VAL A 199 -9.20 0.39 5.01
CA VAL A 199 -8.72 1.77 4.88
C VAL A 199 -9.82 2.78 5.22
N ALA A 200 -11.08 2.50 4.87
CA ALA A 200 -12.20 3.41 5.11
C ALA A 200 -12.61 3.51 6.58
N VAL A 201 -12.48 2.44 7.35
CA VAL A 201 -12.76 2.45 8.80
C VAL A 201 -11.74 3.37 9.48
N GLY A 202 -12.19 4.50 10.00
CA GLY A 202 -11.35 5.43 10.75
C GLY A 202 -10.93 4.85 12.10
N GLY A 203 -9.70 5.13 12.50
CA GLY A 203 -9.29 4.97 13.88
C GLY A 203 -9.89 6.09 14.73
N ASP A 204 -11.17 6.05 15.00
CA ASP A 204 -11.76 6.81 16.11
C ASP A 204 -12.14 5.82 17.22
N PRO A 205 -11.26 5.62 18.22
CA PRO A 205 -11.59 4.77 19.37
C PRO A 205 -12.64 5.41 20.28
N GLY A 206 -13.21 6.56 19.91
CA GLY A 206 -14.13 7.35 20.71
C GLY A 206 -15.58 7.44 20.23
N ALA A 207 -15.94 6.86 19.08
CA ALA A 207 -17.30 6.90 18.56
C ALA A 207 -18.10 5.61 18.85
N SER A 208 -18.11 5.19 20.11
CA SER A 208 -19.00 4.14 20.62
C SER A 208 -19.60 4.67 21.93
N SER A 209 -20.68 5.41 21.79
CA SER A 209 -21.62 5.68 22.89
C SER A 209 -23.03 5.78 22.33
#